data_5b6a71c547fd4bad421565726489ebaf
#
_entry.id   5b6a71c547fd4bad421565726489ebaf
#
_cell.length_a   1.000
_cell.length_b   1.000
_cell.length_c   1.000
_cell.angle_alpha   90.00
_cell.angle_beta   90.00
_cell.angle_gamma   90.00
#
_symmetry.space_group_name_H-M   'P 1'
#
loop_
_entity.id
_entity.type
_entity.pdbx_description
1 polymer ?
#
loop_
_entity_poly.entity_id
_entity_poly.type
_entity_poly.pdbx_seq_one_letter_code
_entity_poly.pdbx_strand_id
1 'polypeptide(L)'
;FIQTPELDKFEQTLKANQKDKVFLVEYPSLEKAALTSTILQGANLNLQIVNSQRTWKNTDQQQFKRTQEMCGKVPLFLVLNYASRDAAEEINGLMPPYTFFRKLFYRFSQLGLTAKEQDPNA
;
A
#
# COMPACT_ATOMS: atom_id res chain seq x y z
N PHE A 1 -3.57 -16.55 -17.70
CA PHE A 1 -2.84 -15.81 -18.74
C PHE A 1 -3.87 -15.09 -19.60
N ILE A 2 -4.02 -13.76 -19.42
CA ILE A 2 -4.79 -12.93 -20.34
C ILE A 2 -3.91 -12.76 -21.58
N GLN A 3 -4.35 -13.28 -22.73
CA GLN A 3 -3.64 -13.12 -24.00
C GLN A 3 -3.73 -11.67 -24.46
N THR A 4 -2.70 -11.15 -25.10
CA THR A 4 -2.55 -9.76 -25.56
C THR A 4 -3.80 -9.19 -26.27
N PRO A 5 -4.54 -9.91 -27.13
CA PRO A 5 -5.74 -9.40 -27.79
C PRO A 5 -6.94 -9.18 -26.85
N GLU A 6 -6.99 -9.85 -25.69
CA GLU A 6 -8.03 -9.60 -24.67
C GLU A 6 -7.73 -8.32 -23.86
N LEU A 7 -6.47 -8.01 -23.67
CA LEU A 7 -6.03 -6.76 -23.02
C LEU A 7 -6.39 -5.55 -23.88
N ASP A 8 -6.17 -5.62 -25.19
CA ASP A 8 -6.52 -4.53 -26.13
C ASP A 8 -8.02 -4.30 -26.18
N LYS A 9 -8.82 -5.36 -26.20
CA LYS A 9 -10.29 -5.27 -26.11
C LYS A 9 -10.74 -4.68 -24.78
N PHE A 10 -10.08 -5.07 -23.69
CA PHE A 10 -10.37 -4.56 -22.37
C PHE A 10 -10.05 -3.05 -22.28
N GLU A 11 -8.89 -2.61 -22.78
CA GLU A 11 -8.54 -1.19 -22.85
C GLU A 11 -9.52 -0.40 -23.71
N GLN A 12 -9.94 -0.93 -24.86
CA GLN A 12 -10.94 -0.26 -25.71
C GLN A 12 -12.28 -0.13 -25.02
N THR A 13 -12.73 -1.16 -24.29
CA THR A 13 -13.95 -1.13 -23.49
C THR A 13 -13.86 -0.14 -22.35
N LEU A 14 -12.70 -0.04 -21.70
CA LEU A 14 -12.43 0.96 -20.67
C LEU A 14 -12.51 2.39 -21.24
N LYS A 15 -11.86 2.65 -22.37
CA LYS A 15 -11.84 3.98 -23.00
C LYS A 15 -13.22 4.41 -23.51
N ALA A 16 -14.04 3.48 -23.99
CA ALA A 16 -15.38 3.78 -24.49
C ALA A 16 -16.40 4.16 -23.38
N ASN A 17 -16.16 3.71 -22.11
CA ASN A 17 -17.06 3.89 -20.99
C ASN A 17 -16.55 4.87 -19.91
N GLN A 18 -15.53 5.66 -20.21
CA GLN A 18 -14.71 6.39 -19.23
C GLN A 18 -15.33 7.61 -18.57
N LYS A 19 -16.53 8.07 -18.96
CA LYS A 19 -17.15 9.16 -18.22
C LYS A 19 -17.72 8.64 -16.90
N ASP A 20 -17.11 9.04 -15.80
CA ASP A 20 -17.58 8.88 -14.40
C ASP A 20 -17.50 7.45 -13.81
N LYS A 21 -16.62 6.57 -14.32
CA LYS A 21 -16.45 5.22 -13.77
C LYS A 21 -15.02 4.98 -13.29
N VAL A 22 -14.91 4.33 -12.13
CA VAL A 22 -13.64 3.79 -11.62
C VAL A 22 -13.60 2.30 -11.94
N PHE A 23 -12.53 1.85 -12.58
CA PHE A 23 -12.30 0.45 -12.89
C PHE A 23 -11.24 -0.09 -11.92
N LEU A 24 -11.58 -1.14 -11.21
CA LEU A 24 -10.66 -1.87 -10.35
C LEU A 24 -10.31 -3.19 -11.03
N VAL A 25 -9.02 -3.40 -11.27
CA VAL A 25 -8.50 -4.65 -11.84
C VAL A 25 -7.63 -5.33 -10.81
N GLU A 26 -8.03 -6.53 -10.39
CA GLU A 26 -7.27 -7.34 -9.45
C GLU A 26 -6.38 -8.31 -10.21
N TYR A 27 -5.10 -8.35 -9.82
CA TYR A 27 -4.13 -9.30 -10.33
C TYR A 27 -3.80 -10.36 -9.29
N PRO A 28 -3.45 -11.58 -9.73
CA PRO A 28 -2.96 -12.61 -8.84
C PRO A 28 -1.73 -12.16 -8.05
N SER A 29 -1.46 -12.84 -6.95
CA SER A 29 -0.25 -12.63 -6.16
C SER A 29 1.00 -12.64 -7.04
N LEU A 30 1.91 -11.70 -6.80
CA LEU A 30 3.19 -11.58 -7.51
C LEU A 30 4.08 -12.84 -7.39
N GLU A 31 3.82 -13.68 -6.39
CA GLU A 31 4.48 -14.99 -6.24
C GLU A 31 3.97 -16.01 -7.28
N LYS A 32 2.76 -15.84 -7.79
CA LYS A 32 2.09 -16.81 -8.67
C LYS A 32 2.05 -16.37 -10.13
N ALA A 33 2.14 -15.08 -10.40
CA ALA A 33 2.03 -14.54 -11.74
C ALA A 33 3.06 -13.43 -11.98
N ALA A 34 3.67 -13.45 -13.15
CA ALA A 34 4.52 -12.36 -13.60
C ALA A 34 3.64 -11.24 -14.16
N LEU A 35 3.75 -10.04 -13.56
CA LEU A 35 3.18 -8.82 -14.11
C LEU A 35 4.08 -8.27 -15.21
N THR A 36 3.47 -7.68 -16.23
CA THR A 36 4.19 -6.98 -17.28
C THR A 36 4.16 -5.47 -17.04
N SER A 37 5.21 -4.77 -17.47
CA SER A 37 5.27 -3.30 -17.39
C SER A 37 4.12 -2.64 -18.16
N THR A 38 3.68 -3.22 -19.28
CA THR A 38 2.56 -2.72 -20.08
C THR A 38 1.27 -2.62 -19.26
N ILE A 39 0.96 -3.64 -18.46
CA ILE A 39 -0.22 -3.66 -17.60
C ILE A 39 -0.13 -2.57 -16.53
N LEU A 40 1.01 -2.47 -15.85
CA LEU A 40 1.21 -1.51 -14.77
C LEU A 40 1.22 -0.06 -15.26
N GLN A 41 1.76 0.18 -16.45
CA GLN A 41 1.80 1.50 -17.07
C GLN A 41 0.47 1.91 -17.72
N GLY A 42 -0.41 0.95 -18.03
CA GLY A 42 -1.77 1.20 -18.52
C GLY A 42 -2.75 1.67 -17.45
N ALA A 43 -2.41 1.53 -16.18
CA ALA A 43 -3.23 2.00 -15.06
C ALA A 43 -3.00 3.49 -14.77
N ASN A 44 -3.96 4.13 -14.09
CA ASN A 44 -3.78 5.49 -13.55
C ASN A 44 -3.11 5.45 -12.17
N LEU A 45 -3.28 4.34 -11.46
CA LEU A 45 -2.76 4.11 -10.12
C LEU A 45 -2.57 2.61 -9.92
N ASN A 46 -1.47 2.21 -9.31
CA ASN A 46 -1.23 0.84 -8.88
C ASN A 46 -1.25 0.75 -7.36
N LEU A 47 -1.90 -0.29 -6.84
CA LEU A 47 -1.93 -0.60 -5.42
C LEU A 47 -1.33 -1.98 -5.20
N GLN A 48 -0.26 -2.06 -4.40
CA GLN A 48 0.30 -3.32 -3.97
C GLN A 48 -0.14 -3.61 -2.54
N ILE A 49 -0.94 -4.66 -2.37
CA ILE A 49 -1.47 -5.06 -1.07
C ILE A 49 -0.50 -6.05 -0.42
N VAL A 50 -0.10 -5.76 0.80
CA VAL A 50 0.78 -6.62 1.62
C VAL A 50 0.13 -6.94 2.95
N ASN A 51 0.40 -8.13 3.44
CA ASN A 51 -0.03 -8.54 4.78
C ASN A 51 0.96 -7.97 5.81
N SER A 52 0.49 -7.07 6.66
CA SER A 52 1.29 -6.42 7.71
C SER A 52 1.72 -7.37 8.83
N GLN A 53 1.05 -8.52 8.99
CA GLN A 53 1.41 -9.55 9.97
C GLN A 53 2.57 -10.43 9.52
N ARG A 54 2.97 -10.33 8.25
CA ARG A 54 4.11 -11.05 7.69
C ARG A 54 5.38 -10.23 7.86
N THR A 55 6.46 -10.87 8.29
CA THR A 55 7.78 -10.23 8.33
C THR A 55 8.23 -9.83 6.93
N TRP A 56 8.57 -8.57 6.75
CA TRP A 56 9.13 -8.05 5.50
C TRP A 56 10.55 -8.56 5.31
N LYS A 57 10.80 -9.24 4.20
CA LYS A 57 12.09 -9.83 3.85
C LYS A 57 12.79 -9.03 2.75
N ASN A 58 14.09 -9.25 2.57
CA ASN A 58 14.85 -8.64 1.48
C ASN A 58 14.26 -8.97 0.09
N THR A 59 13.70 -10.16 -0.08
CA THR A 59 13.00 -10.58 -1.30
C THR A 59 11.77 -9.72 -1.56
N ASP A 60 11.00 -9.38 -0.53
CA ASP A 60 9.81 -8.54 -0.64
C ASP A 60 10.20 -7.10 -1.05
N GLN A 61 11.30 -6.59 -0.48
CA GLN A 61 11.84 -5.28 -0.82
C GLN A 61 12.32 -5.22 -2.27
N GLN A 62 13.04 -6.23 -2.73
CA GLN A 62 13.49 -6.33 -4.12
C GLN A 62 12.31 -6.43 -5.08
N GLN A 63 11.30 -7.21 -4.74
CA GLN A 63 10.09 -7.35 -5.53
C GLN A 63 9.31 -6.03 -5.62
N PHE A 64 9.17 -5.32 -4.51
CA PHE A 64 8.53 -4.00 -4.48
C PHE A 64 9.28 -3.00 -5.37
N LYS A 65 10.61 -2.93 -5.22
CA LYS A 65 11.46 -2.06 -6.04
C LYS A 65 11.33 -2.37 -7.53
N ARG A 66 11.36 -3.65 -7.89
CA ARG A 66 11.15 -4.08 -9.28
C ARG A 66 9.77 -3.67 -9.81
N THR A 67 8.72 -3.87 -9.02
CA THR A 67 7.36 -3.44 -9.39
C THR A 67 7.30 -1.93 -9.59
N GLN A 68 7.95 -1.16 -8.72
CA GLN A 68 8.03 0.30 -8.83
C GLN A 68 8.73 0.74 -10.12
N GLU A 69 9.83 0.10 -10.48
CA GLU A 69 10.55 0.35 -11.75
C GLU A 69 9.66 0.04 -12.96
N MET A 70 8.89 -1.07 -12.90
CA MET A 70 7.97 -1.46 -13.96
C MET A 70 6.77 -0.52 -14.12
N CYS A 71 6.32 0.15 -13.05
CA CYS A 71 5.26 1.16 -13.10
C CYS A 71 5.69 2.43 -13.86
N GLY A 72 6.99 2.70 -13.97
CA GLY A 72 7.51 3.90 -14.63
C GLY A 72 7.03 5.19 -13.96
N LYS A 73 6.19 5.96 -14.67
CA LYS A 73 5.63 7.23 -14.17
C LYS A 73 4.31 7.07 -13.40
N VAL A 74 3.70 5.88 -13.45
CA VAL A 74 2.43 5.62 -12.78
C VAL A 74 2.68 5.41 -11.29
N PRO A 75 1.95 6.11 -10.41
CA PRO A 75 2.14 5.97 -8.98
C PRO A 75 1.83 4.54 -8.49
N LEU A 76 2.69 4.04 -7.61
CA LEU A 76 2.51 2.77 -6.90
C LEU A 76 2.41 3.06 -5.39
N PHE A 77 1.30 2.67 -4.78
CA PHE A 77 1.11 2.75 -3.34
C PHE A 77 1.13 1.35 -2.70
N LEU A 78 1.79 1.28 -1.56
CA LEU A 78 1.77 0.09 -0.71
C LEU A 78 0.59 0.18 0.25
N VAL A 79 -0.27 -0.83 0.24
CA VAL A 79 -1.42 -0.93 1.13
C VAL A 79 -1.17 -2.05 2.13
N LEU A 80 -1.08 -1.71 3.40
CA LEU A 80 -0.94 -2.68 4.48
C LEU A 80 -2.30 -3.24 4.87
N ASN A 81 -2.53 -4.51 4.56
CA ASN A 81 -3.71 -5.23 4.99
C ASN A 81 -3.44 -5.93 6.34
N TYR A 82 -4.47 -6.12 7.15
CA TYR A 82 -4.38 -6.69 8.51
C TYR A 82 -3.48 -5.90 9.47
N ALA A 83 -3.23 -4.62 9.21
CA ALA A 83 -2.54 -3.77 10.17
C ALA A 83 -3.36 -3.64 11.44
N SER A 84 -2.73 -3.87 12.60
CA SER A 84 -3.38 -3.59 13.87
C SER A 84 -3.60 -2.08 13.99
N ARG A 85 -4.67 -1.70 14.68
CA ARG A 85 -4.99 -0.29 14.89
C ARG A 85 -3.87 0.43 15.63
N ASP A 86 -3.28 -0.24 16.61
CA ASP A 86 -2.20 0.32 17.42
C ASP A 86 -0.95 0.62 16.57
N ALA A 87 -0.58 -0.31 15.67
CA ALA A 87 0.52 -0.07 14.73
C ALA A 87 0.22 1.05 13.73
N ALA A 88 -1.02 1.18 13.27
CA ALA A 88 -1.42 2.28 12.40
C ALA A 88 -1.42 3.63 13.13
N GLU A 89 -1.76 3.65 14.41
CA GLU A 89 -1.73 4.86 15.24
C GLU A 89 -0.31 5.31 15.61
N GLU A 90 0.64 4.37 15.70
CA GLU A 90 2.05 4.70 15.92
C GLU A 90 2.63 5.52 14.75
N ILE A 91 2.19 5.24 13.52
CA ILE A 91 2.68 5.92 12.31
C ILE A 91 1.86 7.20 12.02
N ASN A 92 0.53 7.11 12.11
CA ASN A 92 -0.39 8.16 11.64
C ASN A 92 -0.94 9.04 12.77
N GLY A 93 -0.65 8.72 14.04
CA GLY A 93 -1.26 9.34 15.19
C GLY A 93 -2.67 8.79 15.49
N LEU A 94 -3.31 9.41 16.47
CA LEU A 94 -4.60 8.94 16.99
C LEU A 94 -5.68 8.87 15.90
N MET A 95 -6.25 7.69 15.71
CA MET A 95 -7.32 7.44 14.73
C MET A 95 -8.72 7.45 15.38
N PRO A 96 -9.79 7.75 14.64
CA PRO A 96 -11.17 7.70 15.15
C PRO A 96 -11.57 6.29 15.65
N PRO A 97 -12.47 6.19 16.65
CA PRO A 97 -13.19 7.25 17.33
C PRO A 97 -12.36 7.99 18.39
N TYR A 98 -12.50 9.33 18.43
CA TYR A 98 -11.77 10.19 19.37
C TYR A 98 -12.51 10.27 20.72
N THR A 99 -12.48 9.21 21.51
CA THR A 99 -13.03 9.23 22.87
C THR A 99 -12.08 9.95 23.84
N PHE A 100 -12.62 10.58 24.89
CA PHE A 100 -11.83 11.32 25.88
C PHE A 100 -10.74 10.44 26.50
N PHE A 101 -11.09 9.23 26.94
CA PHE A 101 -10.15 8.28 27.55
C PHE A 101 -9.03 7.88 26.59
N ARG A 102 -9.35 7.73 25.30
CA ARG A 102 -8.38 7.35 24.30
C ARG A 102 -7.39 8.47 23.99
N LYS A 103 -7.85 9.73 23.95
CA LYS A 103 -6.97 10.90 23.83
C LYS A 103 -6.03 11.03 25.03
N LEU A 104 -6.54 10.74 26.21
CA LEU A 104 -5.75 10.78 27.45
C LEU A 104 -4.68 9.69 27.43
N PHE A 105 -5.04 8.45 27.07
CA PHE A 105 -4.11 7.33 26.96
C PHE A 105 -3.01 7.58 25.92
N TYR A 106 -3.37 8.13 24.76
CA TYR A 106 -2.42 8.49 23.71
C TYR A 106 -1.42 9.56 24.18
N ARG A 107 -1.88 10.58 24.92
CA ARG A 107 -0.99 11.58 25.51
C ARG A 107 -0.02 10.98 26.52
N PHE A 108 -0.48 10.07 27.37
CA PHE A 108 0.38 9.39 28.33
C PHE A 108 1.44 8.50 27.66
N SER A 109 1.09 7.81 26.60
CA SER A 109 2.05 6.97 25.86
C SER A 109 3.15 7.82 25.19
N GLN A 110 2.81 9.00 24.68
CA GLN A 110 3.79 9.91 24.09
C GLN A 110 4.73 10.52 25.15
N LEU A 111 4.23 10.84 26.33
CA LEU A 111 5.08 11.33 27.43
C LEU A 111 6.09 10.27 27.89
N GLY A 112 5.73 8.99 27.84
CA GLY A 112 6.65 7.89 28.14
C GLY A 112 7.74 7.67 27.08
N LEU A 113 7.49 8.01 25.84
CA LEU A 113 8.47 7.89 24.74
C LEU A 113 9.48 9.06 24.74
N THR A 114 9.04 10.26 25.10
CA THR A 114 9.94 11.43 25.23
C THR A 114 10.87 11.34 26.44
N ALA A 115 10.52 10.58 27.46
CA ALA A 115 11.40 10.36 28.64
C ALA A 115 12.58 9.41 28.33
N LYS A 116 12.56 8.68 27.22
CA LYS A 116 13.63 7.75 26.82
C LYS A 116 14.74 8.36 25.97
N GLU A 117 14.57 9.58 25.50
CA GLU A 117 15.58 10.32 24.72
C GLU A 117 16.47 11.24 25.57
N GLN A 118 16.50 11.08 26.89
CA GLN A 118 17.52 11.73 27.69
C GLN A 118 18.83 10.94 27.59
N ASP A 119 19.73 11.57 26.89
CA ASP A 119 21.11 11.30 26.56
C ASP A 119 21.87 10.52 27.66
N PRO A 120 22.45 9.33 27.38
CA PRO A 120 23.27 8.60 28.37
C PRO A 120 24.65 9.26 28.65
N ASN A 121 24.93 10.42 28.03
CA ASN A 121 26.19 11.15 28.21
C ASN A 121 26.06 12.58 28.80
N ALA A 122 24.91 12.86 29.38
CA ALA A 122 24.75 14.11 30.12
C ALA A 122 25.02 13.92 31.62
#